data_96777e48e611f87f822a04146be84293
#
_entry.id   96777e48e611f87f822a04146be84293
#
_cell.length_a   1.000
_cell.length_b   1.000
_cell.length_c   1.000
_cell.angle_alpha   90.00
_cell.angle_beta   90.00
_cell.angle_gamma   90.00
#
_symmetry.space_group_name_H-M   'P 1'
#
loop_
_entity.id
_entity.type
_entity.pdbx_description
1 polymer ?
#
loop_
_entity_poly.entity_id
_entity_poly.type
_entity_poly.pdbx_seq_one_letter_code
_entity_poly.pdbx_strand_id
1 'polypeptide(L)'
;MADISLTTPSKSRSNAGAAEATAAAREPCWDLIELLFFAYRDFVSDPDQLLDKLGFGRAHHRVLHFVNRNPGMKVAELLDVLKITKQSLGRVLKQLIDEGYVVQKEGPDRRQRLLYVSPAGEALAMRLAGLQTARIGRVLDELGPAGREAARRFLAGMIGAEDRERVLRLIARADRVRVNGRD
;
A
#
# COMPACT_ATOMS: atom_id res chain seq x y z
N MET A 1 -60.17 -14.25 -17.12
CA MET A 1 -59.26 -13.13 -17.34
C MET A 1 -58.45 -12.96 -16.06
N ALA A 2 -57.21 -13.38 -16.08
CA ALA A 2 -56.32 -13.36 -14.89
C ALA A 2 -55.34 -12.20 -15.02
N ASP A 3 -55.39 -11.30 -14.07
CA ASP A 3 -54.49 -10.17 -13.95
C ASP A 3 -53.21 -10.64 -13.25
N ILE A 4 -52.08 -10.56 -13.93
CA ILE A 4 -50.76 -10.92 -13.38
C ILE A 4 -50.08 -9.62 -12.98
N SER A 5 -50.13 -9.30 -11.69
CA SER A 5 -49.33 -8.21 -11.09
C SER A 5 -47.88 -8.65 -10.92
N LEU A 6 -47.00 -8.10 -11.75
CA LEU A 6 -45.56 -8.23 -11.63
C LEU A 6 -45.03 -7.31 -10.53
N THR A 7 -44.69 -7.91 -9.40
CA THR A 7 -44.00 -7.21 -8.30
C THR A 7 -42.49 -7.15 -8.59
N THR A 8 -41.96 -5.97 -8.89
CA THR A 8 -40.55 -5.71 -9.07
C THR A 8 -39.86 -5.66 -7.70
N PRO A 9 -38.69 -6.31 -7.48
CA PRO A 9 -37.97 -6.16 -6.22
C PRO A 9 -37.26 -4.82 -6.16
N SER A 10 -37.60 -4.05 -5.16
CA SER A 10 -36.88 -2.80 -4.76
C SER A 10 -35.45 -3.11 -4.37
N LYS A 11 -34.51 -2.66 -5.19
CA LYS A 11 -33.07 -2.76 -4.96
C LYS A 11 -32.63 -1.73 -3.90
N SER A 12 -31.95 -2.20 -2.87
CA SER A 12 -31.33 -1.45 -1.78
C SER A 12 -30.48 -0.27 -2.28
N ARG A 13 -31.04 0.94 -2.20
CA ARG A 13 -30.34 2.22 -2.40
C ARG A 13 -30.03 2.94 -1.08
N SER A 14 -30.19 2.31 0.06
CA SER A 14 -30.25 3.05 1.34
C SER A 14 -28.91 3.27 2.07
N ASN A 15 -27.80 2.59 1.71
CA ASN A 15 -26.55 2.71 2.49
C ASN A 15 -25.55 3.74 1.94
N ALA A 16 -25.54 3.99 0.63
CA ALA A 16 -24.65 5.02 0.04
C ALA A 16 -25.14 6.43 0.38
N GLY A 17 -26.44 6.67 0.30
CA GLY A 17 -27.03 7.98 0.59
C GLY A 17 -26.91 8.42 2.05
N ALA A 18 -26.89 7.47 3.00
CA ALA A 18 -26.70 7.79 4.42
C ALA A 18 -25.25 8.17 4.73
N ALA A 19 -24.25 7.57 4.06
CA ALA A 19 -22.84 7.92 4.20
C ALA A 19 -22.52 9.28 3.56
N GLU A 20 -23.10 9.59 2.41
CA GLU A 20 -22.98 10.89 1.75
C GLU A 20 -23.70 12.01 2.52
N ALA A 21 -24.88 11.75 3.06
CA ALA A 21 -25.61 12.70 3.89
C ALA A 21 -24.89 13.02 5.22
N THR A 22 -24.18 12.05 5.80
CA THR A 22 -23.37 12.25 7.04
C THR A 22 -22.09 13.04 6.75
N ALA A 23 -21.50 12.87 5.56
CA ALA A 23 -20.34 13.65 5.13
C ALA A 23 -20.69 15.12 4.82
N ALA A 24 -21.87 15.39 4.25
CA ALA A 24 -22.36 16.74 3.94
C ALA A 24 -22.71 17.59 5.16
N ALA A 25 -22.89 16.99 6.35
CA ALA A 25 -23.25 17.69 7.59
C ALA A 25 -22.04 18.04 8.49
N ARG A 26 -20.82 17.65 8.11
CA ARG A 26 -19.61 17.91 8.90
C ARG A 26 -18.83 19.06 8.29
N GLU A 27 -18.43 20.04 9.11
CA GLU A 27 -17.44 21.03 8.67
C GLU A 27 -16.17 20.32 8.15
N PRO A 28 -15.61 20.79 7.03
CA PRO A 28 -14.39 20.20 6.51
C PRO A 28 -13.22 20.33 7.49
N CYS A 29 -12.49 19.24 7.70
CA CYS A 29 -11.28 19.24 8.52
C CYS A 29 -10.09 19.74 7.68
N TRP A 30 -10.11 21.03 7.32
CA TRP A 30 -9.12 21.65 6.42
C TRP A 30 -7.70 21.46 6.91
N ASP A 31 -7.46 21.63 8.19
CA ASP A 31 -6.18 21.43 8.87
C ASP A 31 -5.62 20.01 8.66
N LEU A 32 -6.43 18.99 8.89
CA LEU A 32 -6.02 17.59 8.72
C LEU A 32 -5.82 17.23 7.25
N ILE A 33 -6.63 17.77 6.34
CA ILE A 33 -6.50 17.58 4.90
C ILE A 33 -5.17 18.16 4.42
N GLU A 34 -4.88 19.40 4.76
CA GLU A 34 -3.66 20.08 4.36
C GLU A 34 -2.42 19.45 5.00
N LEU A 35 -2.47 19.13 6.28
CA LEU A 35 -1.39 18.41 6.97
C LEU A 35 -1.09 17.07 6.30
N LEU A 36 -2.09 16.32 5.87
CA LEU A 36 -1.90 15.06 5.16
C LEU A 36 -1.20 15.27 3.81
N PHE A 37 -1.58 16.30 3.04
CA PHE A 37 -0.91 16.61 1.77
C PHE A 37 0.56 16.98 1.99
N PHE A 38 0.87 17.84 2.95
CA PHE A 38 2.25 18.24 3.22
C PHE A 38 3.06 17.08 3.82
N ALA A 39 2.49 16.35 4.77
CA ALA A 39 3.15 15.19 5.37
C ALA A 39 3.46 14.10 4.31
N TYR A 40 2.52 13.82 3.41
CA TYR A 40 2.76 12.87 2.31
C TYR A 40 3.83 13.37 1.33
N ARG A 41 3.79 14.66 0.94
CA ARG A 41 4.82 15.27 0.10
C ARG A 41 6.21 15.05 0.68
N ASP A 42 6.38 15.34 1.97
CA ASP A 42 7.66 15.24 2.64
C ASP A 42 8.07 13.79 2.93
N PHE A 43 7.10 12.92 3.21
CA PHE A 43 7.33 11.48 3.40
C PHE A 43 7.89 10.79 2.16
N VAL A 44 7.55 11.27 0.97
CA VAL A 44 8.05 10.68 -0.29
C VAL A 44 9.27 11.42 -0.85
N SER A 45 9.54 12.66 -0.45
CA SER A 45 10.60 13.49 -1.04
C SER A 45 12.00 12.91 -0.86
N ASP A 46 12.34 12.43 0.35
CA ASP A 46 13.68 11.89 0.61
C ASP A 46 13.94 10.58 -0.18
N PRO A 47 13.00 9.61 -0.20
CA PRO A 47 13.09 8.48 -1.12
C PRO A 47 13.18 8.88 -2.59
N ASP A 48 12.37 9.84 -3.06
CA ASP A 48 12.36 10.28 -4.46
C ASP A 48 13.73 10.78 -4.89
N GLN A 49 14.41 11.61 -4.08
CA GLN A 49 15.75 12.11 -4.38
C GLN A 49 16.81 11.01 -4.55
N LEU A 50 16.68 9.92 -3.80
CA LEU A 50 17.56 8.77 -3.95
C LEU A 50 17.26 8.00 -5.23
N LEU A 51 15.97 7.81 -5.55
CA LEU A 51 15.50 7.07 -6.70
C LEU A 51 15.80 7.79 -8.02
N ASP A 52 15.70 9.12 -8.06
CA ASP A 52 15.99 9.95 -9.24
C ASP A 52 17.42 9.72 -9.73
N LYS A 53 18.39 9.52 -8.82
CA LYS A 53 19.80 9.21 -9.17
C LYS A 53 19.96 7.85 -9.87
N LEU A 54 18.96 6.96 -9.74
CA LEU A 54 18.93 5.64 -10.35
C LEU A 54 17.98 5.58 -11.56
N GLY A 55 17.38 6.70 -11.97
CA GLY A 55 16.35 6.71 -13.01
C GLY A 55 15.05 6.02 -12.60
N PHE A 56 14.82 5.88 -11.30
CA PHE A 56 13.61 5.27 -10.73
C PHE A 56 12.64 6.33 -10.21
N GLY A 57 11.36 5.96 -10.07
CA GLY A 57 10.34 6.81 -9.47
C GLY A 57 9.53 6.06 -8.42
N ARG A 58 8.47 6.72 -7.93
CA ARG A 58 7.60 6.21 -6.84
C ARG A 58 7.01 4.83 -7.10
N ALA A 59 6.72 4.47 -8.35
CA ALA A 59 6.22 3.14 -8.67
C ALA A 59 7.29 2.06 -8.40
N HIS A 60 8.56 2.33 -8.71
CA HIS A 60 9.69 1.44 -8.40
C HIS A 60 9.87 1.28 -6.90
N HIS A 61 9.79 2.38 -6.12
CA HIS A 61 9.82 2.35 -4.66
C HIS A 61 8.74 1.42 -4.10
N ARG A 62 7.49 1.60 -4.53
CA ARG A 62 6.37 0.80 -4.03
C ARG A 62 6.53 -0.68 -4.36
N VAL A 63 6.99 -1.02 -5.57
CA VAL A 63 7.29 -2.40 -5.96
C VAL A 63 8.38 -2.99 -5.08
N LEU A 64 9.53 -2.31 -4.94
CA LEU A 64 10.63 -2.75 -4.08
C LEU A 64 10.17 -2.95 -2.63
N HIS A 65 9.42 -2.01 -2.08
CA HIS A 65 8.88 -2.09 -0.72
C HIS A 65 8.05 -3.35 -0.51
N PHE A 66 7.03 -3.58 -1.35
CA PHE A 66 6.11 -4.69 -1.14
C PHE A 66 6.73 -6.04 -1.44
N VAL A 67 7.59 -6.14 -2.47
CA VAL A 67 8.32 -7.39 -2.78
C VAL A 67 9.33 -7.72 -1.69
N ASN A 68 10.06 -6.73 -1.16
CA ASN A 68 11.00 -6.93 -0.05
C ASN A 68 10.29 -7.39 1.24
N ARG A 69 9.12 -6.83 1.52
CA ARG A 69 8.32 -7.18 2.70
C ARG A 69 7.58 -8.50 2.57
N ASN A 70 7.34 -8.97 1.35
CA ASN A 70 6.58 -10.19 1.05
C ASN A 70 7.31 -11.04 0.00
N PRO A 71 8.44 -11.69 0.37
CA PRO A 71 9.17 -12.56 -0.55
C PRO A 71 8.27 -13.64 -1.14
N GLY A 72 8.35 -13.87 -2.45
CA GLY A 72 7.48 -14.79 -3.16
C GLY A 72 6.10 -14.24 -3.50
N MET A 73 5.88 -12.93 -3.35
CA MET A 73 4.63 -12.28 -3.75
C MET A 73 4.34 -12.48 -5.23
N LYS A 74 3.09 -12.83 -5.57
CA LYS A 74 2.69 -12.98 -6.97
C LYS A 74 2.47 -11.62 -7.63
N VAL A 75 2.70 -11.54 -8.94
CA VAL A 75 2.43 -10.32 -9.72
C VAL A 75 0.96 -9.86 -9.57
N ALA A 76 0.01 -10.80 -9.51
CA ALA A 76 -1.41 -10.48 -9.32
C ALA A 76 -1.68 -9.85 -7.95
N GLU A 77 -1.04 -10.35 -6.88
CA GLU A 77 -1.14 -9.79 -5.53
C GLU A 77 -0.56 -8.38 -5.48
N LEU A 78 0.56 -8.15 -6.17
CA LEU A 78 1.20 -6.84 -6.25
C LEU A 78 0.33 -5.83 -7.01
N LEU A 79 -0.32 -6.24 -8.11
CA LEU A 79 -1.30 -5.41 -8.83
C LEU A 79 -2.44 -4.98 -7.92
N ASP A 80 -2.97 -5.94 -7.15
CA ASP A 80 -4.08 -5.69 -6.24
C ASP A 80 -3.70 -4.73 -5.10
N VAL A 81 -2.47 -4.84 -4.58
CA VAL A 81 -1.95 -3.92 -3.56
C VAL A 81 -1.69 -2.52 -4.11
N LEU A 82 -1.08 -2.42 -5.29
CA LEU A 82 -0.66 -1.14 -5.86
C LEU A 82 -1.79 -0.36 -6.52
N LYS A 83 -2.86 -1.04 -6.92
CA LYS A 83 -4.02 -0.46 -7.64
C LYS A 83 -3.58 0.34 -8.88
N ILE A 84 -2.63 -0.19 -9.64
CA ILE A 84 -2.15 0.35 -10.92
C ILE A 84 -2.46 -0.59 -12.06
N THR A 85 -2.31 -0.11 -13.31
CA THR A 85 -2.57 -0.94 -14.48
C THR A 85 -1.50 -2.03 -14.64
N LYS A 86 -1.88 -3.17 -15.22
CA LYS A 86 -0.96 -4.26 -15.54
C LYS A 86 0.20 -3.78 -16.44
N GLN A 87 -0.08 -2.88 -17.38
CA GLN A 87 0.93 -2.30 -18.26
C GLN A 87 1.94 -1.45 -17.49
N SER A 88 1.48 -0.59 -16.57
CA SER A 88 2.36 0.22 -15.72
C SER A 88 3.24 -0.64 -14.83
N LEU A 89 2.66 -1.65 -14.18
CA LEU A 89 3.45 -2.60 -13.38
C LEU A 89 4.46 -3.37 -14.23
N GLY A 90 4.07 -3.80 -15.44
CA GLY A 90 4.97 -4.52 -16.34
C GLY A 90 6.22 -3.73 -16.71
N ARG A 91 6.09 -2.42 -16.98
CA ARG A 91 7.24 -1.55 -17.26
C ARG A 91 8.18 -1.41 -16.06
N VAL A 92 7.61 -1.16 -14.89
CA VAL A 92 8.36 -1.00 -13.64
C VAL A 92 9.09 -2.30 -13.27
N LEU A 93 8.41 -3.44 -13.33
CA LEU A 93 9.01 -4.74 -13.06
C LEU A 93 10.11 -5.07 -14.06
N LYS A 94 9.88 -4.79 -15.36
CA LYS A 94 10.89 -5.03 -16.38
C LYS A 94 12.16 -4.26 -16.07
N GLN A 95 12.06 -2.96 -15.76
CA GLN A 95 13.22 -2.14 -15.43
C GLN A 95 13.94 -2.66 -14.18
N LEU A 96 13.22 -2.95 -13.08
CA LEU A 96 13.82 -3.48 -11.85
C LEU A 96 14.48 -4.85 -12.03
N ILE A 97 13.99 -5.68 -12.95
CA ILE A 97 14.59 -6.99 -13.28
C ILE A 97 15.83 -6.80 -14.16
N ASP A 98 15.73 -6.00 -15.20
CA ASP A 98 16.82 -5.72 -16.13
C ASP A 98 18.02 -5.09 -15.40
N GLU A 99 17.77 -4.23 -14.42
CA GLU A 99 18.80 -3.59 -13.59
C GLU A 99 19.22 -4.42 -12.35
N GLY A 100 18.66 -5.62 -12.19
CA GLY A 100 19.10 -6.58 -11.18
C GLY A 100 18.63 -6.33 -9.75
N TYR A 101 17.58 -5.53 -9.55
CA TYR A 101 17.01 -5.27 -8.21
C TYR A 101 15.92 -6.28 -7.82
N VAL A 102 15.21 -6.85 -8.80
CA VAL A 102 14.15 -7.84 -8.59
C VAL A 102 14.45 -9.10 -9.37
N VAL A 103 14.16 -10.25 -8.77
CA VAL A 103 14.27 -11.57 -9.39
C VAL A 103 12.88 -12.16 -9.48
N GLN A 104 12.56 -12.71 -10.66
CA GLN A 104 11.32 -13.43 -10.91
C GLN A 104 11.60 -14.92 -11.00
N LYS A 105 10.89 -15.73 -10.18
CA LYS A 105 10.99 -17.19 -10.20
C LYS A 105 9.67 -17.82 -10.63
N GLU A 106 9.73 -19.02 -11.18
CA GLU A 106 8.52 -19.81 -11.44
C GLU A 106 7.93 -20.30 -10.12
N GLY A 107 6.60 -20.20 -10.01
CA GLY A 107 5.86 -20.77 -8.89
C GLY A 107 5.55 -22.24 -9.11
N PRO A 108 4.88 -22.90 -8.13
CA PRO A 108 4.42 -24.29 -8.27
C PRO A 108 3.55 -24.52 -9.50
N ASP A 109 2.74 -23.52 -9.87
CA ASP A 109 2.07 -23.44 -11.16
C ASP A 109 2.95 -22.59 -12.10
N ARG A 110 3.35 -23.15 -13.25
CA ARG A 110 4.19 -22.49 -14.27
C ARG A 110 3.61 -21.16 -14.78
N ARG A 111 2.30 -20.91 -14.59
CA ARG A 111 1.65 -19.64 -14.92
C ARG A 111 1.89 -18.57 -13.85
N GLN A 112 2.35 -18.96 -12.66
CA GLN A 112 2.60 -18.03 -11.56
C GLN A 112 4.04 -17.57 -11.58
N ARG A 113 4.22 -16.25 -11.47
CA ARG A 113 5.52 -15.63 -11.31
C ARG A 113 5.62 -15.08 -9.90
N LEU A 114 6.62 -15.56 -9.17
CA LEU A 114 6.93 -15.16 -7.80
C LEU A 114 8.06 -14.14 -7.81
N LEU A 115 7.87 -13.06 -7.08
CA LEU A 115 8.79 -11.93 -7.02
C LEU A 115 9.64 -11.99 -5.74
N TYR A 116 10.91 -11.72 -5.90
CA TYR A 116 11.89 -11.59 -4.82
C TYR A 116 12.79 -10.40 -5.10
N VAL A 117 13.28 -9.74 -4.07
CA VAL A 117 14.38 -8.78 -4.24
C VAL A 117 15.70 -9.53 -4.34
N SER A 118 16.63 -9.00 -5.12
CA SER A 118 18.04 -9.40 -5.08
C SER A 118 18.74 -8.79 -3.85
N PRO A 119 19.99 -9.15 -3.52
CA PRO A 119 20.75 -8.46 -2.49
C PRO A 119 20.87 -6.95 -2.72
N ALA A 120 21.02 -6.50 -3.99
CA ALA A 120 21.03 -5.08 -4.35
C ALA A 120 19.66 -4.44 -4.15
N GLY A 121 18.58 -5.16 -4.51
CA GLY A 121 17.20 -4.71 -4.29
C GLY A 121 16.85 -4.60 -2.82
N GLU A 122 17.28 -5.55 -2.00
CA GLU A 122 17.11 -5.51 -0.54
C GLU A 122 17.85 -4.30 0.07
N ALA A 123 19.11 -4.11 -0.30
CA ALA A 123 19.90 -2.98 0.17
C ALA A 123 19.24 -1.64 -0.18
N LEU A 124 18.74 -1.48 -1.41
CA LEU A 124 18.02 -0.28 -1.82
C LEU A 124 16.70 -0.13 -1.04
N ALA A 125 15.88 -1.18 -0.95
CA ALA A 125 14.62 -1.16 -0.19
C ALA A 125 14.85 -0.76 1.28
N MET A 126 15.89 -1.27 1.92
CA MET A 126 16.24 -0.94 3.30
C MET A 126 16.72 0.50 3.46
N ARG A 127 17.48 1.05 2.50
CA ARG A 127 17.86 2.47 2.50
C ARG A 127 16.65 3.38 2.40
N LEU A 128 15.73 3.08 1.47
CA LEU A 128 14.49 3.84 1.30
C LEU A 128 13.62 3.78 2.56
N ALA A 129 13.45 2.58 3.14
CA ALA A 129 12.73 2.40 4.40
C ALA A 129 13.40 3.14 5.57
N GLY A 130 14.73 3.21 5.60
CA GLY A 130 15.50 3.95 6.60
C GLY A 130 15.18 5.44 6.61
N LEU A 131 15.12 6.08 5.43
CA LEU A 131 14.73 7.49 5.28
C LEU A 131 13.34 7.76 5.84
N GLN A 132 12.38 6.90 5.48
CA GLN A 132 11.00 7.01 5.97
C GLN A 132 10.89 6.73 7.48
N THR A 133 11.63 5.74 7.97
CA THR A 133 11.68 5.40 9.40
C THR A 133 12.26 6.54 10.23
N ALA A 134 13.31 7.19 9.77
CA ALA A 134 13.92 8.33 10.48
C ALA A 134 12.93 9.51 10.62
N ARG A 135 12.13 9.77 9.58
CA ARG A 135 11.09 10.81 9.64
C ARG A 135 9.95 10.44 10.60
N ILE A 136 9.42 9.23 10.50
CA ILE A 136 8.36 8.73 11.37
C ILE A 136 8.86 8.63 12.82
N GLY A 137 10.07 8.11 13.03
CA GLY A 137 10.66 7.88 14.34
C GLY A 137 10.73 9.15 15.18
N ARG A 138 11.24 10.24 14.61
CA ARG A 138 11.31 11.55 15.31
C ARG A 138 9.96 11.97 15.88
N VAL A 139 8.91 11.88 15.06
CA VAL A 139 7.56 12.27 15.50
C VAL A 139 7.03 11.31 16.58
N LEU A 140 7.28 10.01 16.42
CA LEU A 140 6.81 9.02 17.40
C LEU A 140 7.55 9.11 18.74
N ASP A 141 8.82 9.52 18.74
CA ASP A 141 9.59 9.76 19.96
C ASP A 141 9.00 10.93 20.77
N GLU A 142 8.54 11.99 20.07
CA GLU A 142 7.86 13.12 20.69
C GLU A 142 6.45 12.75 21.22
N LEU A 143 5.70 11.92 20.49
CA LEU A 143 4.33 11.54 20.83
C LEU A 143 4.23 10.42 21.88
N GLY A 144 5.28 9.64 22.06
CA GLY A 144 5.31 8.49 22.95
C GLY A 144 4.39 7.32 22.53
N PRO A 145 4.28 6.27 23.38
CA PRO A 145 3.55 5.04 23.04
C PRO A 145 2.07 5.24 22.72
N ALA A 146 1.38 6.11 23.46
CA ALA A 146 -0.03 6.42 23.23
C ALA A 146 -0.24 7.11 21.89
N GLY A 147 0.66 8.03 21.51
CA GLY A 147 0.63 8.70 20.22
C GLY A 147 0.88 7.74 19.06
N ARG A 148 1.80 6.77 19.23
CA ARG A 148 2.03 5.71 18.23
C ARG A 148 0.73 4.93 17.94
N GLU A 149 0.02 4.50 18.96
CA GLU A 149 -1.21 3.73 18.77
C GLU A 149 -2.34 4.60 18.17
N ALA A 150 -2.43 5.88 18.56
CA ALA A 150 -3.37 6.83 17.97
C ALA A 150 -3.09 7.03 16.46
N ALA A 151 -1.83 7.25 16.08
CA ALA A 151 -1.42 7.41 14.69
C ALA A 151 -1.72 6.14 13.86
N ARG A 152 -1.45 4.95 14.42
CA ARG A 152 -1.75 3.67 13.79
C ARG A 152 -3.25 3.50 13.54
N ARG A 153 -4.09 3.79 14.53
CA ARG A 153 -5.55 3.74 14.41
C ARG A 153 -6.09 4.75 13.40
N PHE A 154 -5.55 5.96 13.40
CA PHE A 154 -5.93 7.01 12.44
C PHE A 154 -5.65 6.57 11.01
N LEU A 155 -4.41 6.15 10.70
CA LEU A 155 -4.03 5.69 9.37
C LEU A 155 -4.82 4.44 8.93
N ALA A 156 -5.02 3.48 9.82
CA ALA A 156 -5.83 2.31 9.53
C ALA A 156 -7.30 2.67 9.26
N GLY A 157 -7.82 3.66 9.98
CA GLY A 157 -9.18 4.17 9.81
C GLY A 157 -9.41 4.86 8.46
N MET A 158 -8.38 5.47 7.88
CA MET A 158 -8.43 6.12 6.57
C MET A 158 -8.43 5.14 5.39
N ILE A 159 -8.06 3.87 5.60
CA ILE A 159 -8.16 2.85 4.55
C ILE A 159 -9.63 2.55 4.30
N GLY A 160 -10.05 2.48 3.02
CA GLY A 160 -11.42 2.12 2.62
C GLY A 160 -11.87 0.83 3.30
N ALA A 161 -13.13 0.77 3.71
CA ALA A 161 -13.66 -0.33 4.53
C ALA A 161 -13.47 -1.70 3.85
N GLU A 162 -13.66 -1.74 2.53
CA GLU A 162 -13.52 -2.94 1.69
C GLU A 162 -12.10 -3.50 1.63
N ASP A 163 -11.09 -2.63 1.74
CA ASP A 163 -9.67 -3.01 1.66
C ASP A 163 -8.99 -3.14 3.03
N ARG A 164 -9.54 -2.53 4.07
CA ARG A 164 -8.89 -2.37 5.39
C ARG A 164 -8.42 -3.68 5.99
N GLU A 165 -9.30 -4.66 6.06
CA GLU A 165 -8.97 -5.94 6.68
C GLU A 165 -7.87 -6.68 5.89
N ARG A 166 -7.93 -6.64 4.57
CA ARG A 166 -6.93 -7.24 3.69
C ARG A 166 -5.56 -6.58 3.86
N VAL A 167 -5.52 -5.24 3.91
CA VAL A 167 -4.28 -4.49 4.13
C VAL A 167 -3.67 -4.80 5.50
N LEU A 168 -4.48 -4.84 6.56
CA LEU A 168 -3.99 -5.17 7.90
C LEU A 168 -3.44 -6.60 7.98
N ARG A 169 -4.09 -7.57 7.31
CA ARG A 169 -3.56 -8.95 7.20
C ARG A 169 -2.23 -8.99 6.43
N LEU A 170 -2.10 -8.23 5.35
CA LEU A 170 -0.84 -8.14 4.59
C LEU A 170 0.30 -7.60 5.45
N ILE A 171 0.07 -6.53 6.20
CA ILE A 171 1.06 -5.94 7.12
C ILE A 171 1.47 -6.95 8.17
N ALA A 172 0.50 -7.58 8.86
CA ALA A 172 0.78 -8.55 9.90
C ALA A 172 1.53 -9.80 9.40
N ARG A 173 1.25 -10.25 8.17
CA ARG A 173 2.00 -11.34 7.52
C ARG A 173 3.46 -10.95 7.29
N ALA A 174 3.70 -9.77 6.75
CA ALA A 174 5.03 -9.25 6.46
C ALA A 174 5.87 -9.07 7.75
N ASP A 175 5.25 -8.67 8.86
CA ASP A 175 5.92 -8.55 10.16
C ASP A 175 6.36 -9.91 10.71
N ARG A 176 5.53 -10.95 10.57
CA ARG A 176 5.89 -12.33 10.99
C ARG A 176 7.05 -12.91 10.21
N VAL A 177 7.09 -12.70 8.89
CA VAL A 177 8.21 -13.18 8.04
C VAL A 177 9.54 -12.58 8.49
N ARG A 178 9.54 -11.30 8.87
CA ARG A 178 10.74 -10.60 9.33
C ARG A 178 11.25 -11.09 10.69
N VAL A 179 10.37 -11.50 11.58
CA VAL A 179 10.74 -12.05 12.90
C VAL A 179 11.38 -13.42 12.72
N ASN A 180 10.77 -14.31 11.93
CA ASN A 180 11.22 -15.69 11.74
C ASN A 180 12.48 -15.80 10.83
N GLY A 181 12.85 -14.79 10.08
CA GLY A 181 14.04 -14.80 9.22
C GLY A 181 15.28 -14.16 9.86
N ARG A 182 15.24 -13.86 11.17
CA ARG A 182 16.36 -13.33 11.95
C ARG A 182 17.00 -14.36 12.89
N ASP A 183 16.44 -15.56 12.95
CA ASP A 183 17.01 -16.74 13.60
C ASP A 183 17.77 -17.57 12.58
#